data_6aae5729c708fd5c459ae6ac4c1ebce4
#
_entry.id   6aae5729c708fd5c459ae6ac4c1ebce4
#
_cell.length_a   1.000
_cell.length_b   1.000
_cell.length_c   1.000
_cell.angle_alpha   90.00
_cell.angle_beta   90.00
_cell.angle_gamma   90.00
#
_symmetry.space_group_name_H-M   'P 1'
#
loop_
_entity.id
_entity.type
_entity.pdbx_description
1 polymer ?
#
loop_
_entity_poly.entity_id
_entity_poly.type
_entity_poly.pdbx_seq_one_letter_code
_entity_poly.pdbx_strand_id
1 'polypeptide(L)'
;MTRTDQHPQFAALETLFESGHGPKLPLPPKLARLYGTLRMPLPRSRFHVFSNFVSSLDGVVSLQAKGHSGGGDISGFSAQDRMVMGLLRAAADVVIVGSGTLEADPRHVWTPQAICPELADDYRRLEKALLKRQPSLNVVVSASGGVNLRLPVFASHTVPALIMTTTGGVKRLNKHRVPDSVQIRVLRARGGEIPAGAILEELSRENPGRRILVEGGPRLLGTFYSERLMDEQFLTLAPQIAGRDIPDQRLGLVMGKTFAPRDPLWGTLIDARRGSRLLFLRCSFAATGAS
;
A
#
# COMPACT_ATOMS: atom_id res chain seq x y z
N MET A 1 -22.65 -11.67 -30.53
CA MET A 1 -22.64 -10.40 -29.79
C MET A 1 -21.16 -10.01 -29.54
N THR A 2 -20.68 -9.12 -30.36
CA THR A 2 -19.29 -8.59 -30.35
C THR A 2 -19.10 -7.77 -29.12
N ARG A 3 -18.18 -8.20 -28.19
CA ARG A 3 -17.67 -7.39 -27.12
C ARG A 3 -16.84 -6.27 -27.77
N THR A 4 -17.41 -5.08 -27.87
CA THR A 4 -16.67 -3.87 -28.12
C THR A 4 -15.73 -3.65 -26.92
N ASP A 5 -14.42 -3.71 -27.15
CA ASP A 5 -13.37 -3.28 -26.21
C ASP A 5 -13.52 -1.78 -25.93
N GLN A 6 -14.46 -1.44 -25.05
CA GLN A 6 -14.47 -0.12 -24.43
C GLN A 6 -13.37 -0.14 -23.35
N HIS A 7 -12.20 0.44 -23.67
CA HIS A 7 -11.23 0.83 -22.66
C HIS A 7 -11.99 1.58 -21.55
N PRO A 8 -11.85 1.18 -20.28
CA PRO A 8 -12.56 1.84 -19.18
C PRO A 8 -12.20 3.33 -19.21
N GLN A 9 -13.18 4.15 -19.54
CA GLN A 9 -12.97 5.59 -19.60
C GLN A 9 -12.81 6.07 -18.16
N PHE A 10 -11.59 6.48 -17.78
CA PHE A 10 -11.30 7.02 -16.47
C PHE A 10 -12.08 8.34 -16.28
N ALA A 11 -13.13 8.31 -15.48
CA ALA A 11 -13.78 9.52 -15.03
C ALA A 11 -12.92 10.20 -13.94
N ALA A 12 -12.89 11.53 -13.97
CA ALA A 12 -12.23 12.31 -12.93
C ALA A 12 -12.89 12.09 -11.56
N LEU A 13 -12.11 12.14 -10.51
CA LEU A 13 -12.63 12.17 -9.14
C LEU A 13 -13.16 13.57 -8.83
N GLU A 14 -14.31 13.62 -8.21
CA GLU A 14 -14.87 14.86 -7.67
C GLU A 14 -14.29 15.13 -6.28
N THR A 15 -13.67 16.28 -6.09
CA THR A 15 -13.20 16.71 -4.78
C THR A 15 -14.37 17.20 -3.93
N LEU A 16 -14.66 16.51 -2.83
CA LEU A 16 -15.68 16.90 -1.87
C LEU A 16 -15.10 17.77 -0.74
N PHE A 17 -13.86 17.45 -0.34
CA PHE A 17 -13.13 18.16 0.71
C PHE A 17 -11.63 18.01 0.50
N GLU A 18 -10.85 19.08 0.70
CA GLU A 18 -9.39 19.07 0.65
C GLU A 18 -8.83 20.08 1.64
N SER A 19 -8.09 19.62 2.65
CA SER A 19 -7.31 20.44 3.58
C SER A 19 -5.87 19.93 3.73
N GLY A 20 -5.41 19.13 2.76
CA GLY A 20 -4.09 18.48 2.81
C GLY A 20 -2.92 19.46 2.91
N HIS A 21 -1.90 19.03 3.62
CA HIS A 21 -0.69 19.79 3.90
C HIS A 21 0.48 19.38 2.99
N GLY A 22 1.51 20.21 2.95
CA GLY A 22 2.74 19.94 2.22
C GLY A 22 2.72 20.43 0.77
N PRO A 23 3.82 20.26 0.05
CA PRO A 23 3.95 20.68 -1.32
C PRO A 23 3.04 19.88 -2.25
N LYS A 24 2.55 20.51 -3.30
CA LYS A 24 1.84 19.83 -4.39
C LYS A 24 2.82 18.94 -5.12
N LEU A 25 2.45 17.69 -5.37
CA LEU A 25 3.20 16.85 -6.29
C LEU A 25 3.03 17.34 -7.74
N PRO A 26 4.08 17.25 -8.57
CA PRO A 26 4.06 17.68 -9.95
C PRO A 26 3.33 16.66 -10.83
N LEU A 27 2.01 16.54 -10.66
CA LEU A 27 1.21 15.59 -11.43
C LEU A 27 1.21 15.94 -12.91
N PRO A 28 1.46 14.99 -13.82
CA PRO A 28 1.21 15.15 -15.23
C PRO A 28 -0.24 15.57 -15.53
N PRO A 29 -0.50 16.31 -16.62
CA PRO A 29 -1.82 16.88 -16.89
C PRO A 29 -2.98 15.89 -16.83
N LYS A 30 -2.79 14.66 -17.33
CA LYS A 30 -3.82 13.62 -17.30
C LYS A 30 -4.11 13.16 -15.87
N LEU A 31 -3.08 12.92 -15.05
CA LEU A 31 -3.27 12.56 -13.64
C LEU A 31 -3.87 13.71 -12.82
N ALA A 32 -3.44 14.95 -13.08
CA ALA A 32 -4.03 16.13 -12.43
C ALA A 32 -5.52 16.31 -12.78
N ARG A 33 -5.91 16.03 -14.04
CA ARG A 33 -7.33 16.06 -14.43
C ARG A 33 -8.14 14.95 -13.77
N LEU A 34 -7.56 13.74 -13.62
CA LEU A 34 -8.26 12.58 -13.10
C LEU A 34 -8.37 12.60 -11.57
N TYR A 35 -7.30 12.97 -10.89
CA TYR A 35 -7.24 12.96 -9.42
C TYR A 35 -7.47 14.33 -8.81
N GLY A 36 -7.09 15.41 -9.47
CA GLY A 36 -7.01 16.76 -8.92
C GLY A 36 -5.63 17.05 -8.32
N THR A 37 -5.58 17.67 -7.15
CA THR A 37 -4.33 17.99 -6.45
C THR A 37 -3.95 16.88 -5.48
N LEU A 38 -2.69 16.47 -5.47
CA LEU A 38 -2.13 15.63 -4.42
C LEU A 38 -0.98 16.39 -3.74
N ARG A 39 -1.15 16.67 -2.45
CA ARG A 39 -0.13 17.26 -1.58
C ARG A 39 0.46 16.17 -0.72
N MET A 40 1.77 16.09 -0.60
CA MET A 40 2.42 15.13 0.30
C MET A 40 3.56 15.80 1.06
N PRO A 41 3.59 15.69 2.39
CA PRO A 41 4.74 16.10 3.19
C PRO A 41 6.01 15.38 2.74
N LEU A 42 7.15 16.04 2.90
CA LEU A 42 8.46 15.46 2.71
C LEU A 42 9.34 15.85 3.90
N PRO A 43 9.25 15.12 5.02
CA PRO A 43 10.03 15.40 6.22
C PRO A 43 11.53 15.32 5.94
N ARG A 44 12.31 16.22 6.56
CA ARG A 44 13.78 16.26 6.36
C ARG A 44 14.52 15.16 7.09
N SER A 45 14.02 14.75 8.26
CA SER A 45 14.72 13.87 9.21
C SER A 45 14.12 12.49 9.41
N ARG A 46 12.93 12.21 8.85
CA ARG A 46 12.23 10.93 8.99
C ARG A 46 11.51 10.54 7.70
N PHE A 47 10.98 9.34 7.67
CA PHE A 47 10.08 8.90 6.60
C PHE A 47 8.70 9.55 6.74
N HIS A 48 8.03 9.75 5.61
CA HIS A 48 6.58 9.94 5.53
C HIS A 48 5.95 8.59 5.21
N VAL A 49 5.27 8.01 6.17
CA VAL A 49 4.66 6.68 6.08
C VAL A 49 3.18 6.84 5.83
N PHE A 50 2.71 6.31 4.73
CA PHE A 50 1.29 6.32 4.40
C PHE A 50 0.84 4.94 3.93
N SER A 51 -0.44 4.65 4.07
CA SER A 51 -1.02 3.39 3.64
C SER A 51 -2.13 3.60 2.62
N ASN A 52 -2.39 2.57 1.83
CA ASN A 52 -3.50 2.53 0.88
C ASN A 52 -4.24 1.21 0.98
N PHE A 53 -5.54 1.29 1.23
CA PHE A 53 -6.43 0.13 1.33
C PHE A 53 -7.78 0.43 0.71
N VAL A 54 -8.48 -0.63 0.30
CA VAL A 54 -9.90 -0.60 -0.02
C VAL A 54 -10.67 -1.37 1.04
N SER A 55 -11.82 -0.87 1.43
CA SER A 55 -12.71 -1.49 2.41
C SER A 55 -14.16 -1.49 1.94
N SER A 56 -14.89 -2.52 2.29
CA SER A 56 -16.37 -2.51 2.26
C SER A 56 -16.93 -1.59 3.34
N LEU A 57 -18.24 -1.27 3.29
CA LEU A 57 -18.91 -0.46 4.32
C LEU A 57 -18.85 -1.09 5.71
N ASP A 58 -18.85 -2.41 5.80
CA ASP A 58 -18.75 -3.16 7.04
C ASP A 58 -17.30 -3.47 7.45
N GLY A 59 -16.30 -2.80 6.81
CA GLY A 59 -14.91 -2.81 7.23
C GLY A 59 -14.09 -4.02 6.78
N VAL A 60 -14.54 -4.79 5.80
CA VAL A 60 -13.78 -5.91 5.23
C VAL A 60 -12.79 -5.39 4.18
N VAL A 61 -11.52 -5.77 4.31
CA VAL A 61 -10.45 -5.43 3.35
C VAL A 61 -9.93 -6.64 2.57
N SER A 62 -10.31 -7.86 2.98
CA SER A 62 -10.02 -9.10 2.24
C SER A 62 -11.08 -10.14 2.56
N LEU A 63 -11.63 -10.75 1.52
CA LEU A 63 -12.66 -11.78 1.66
C LEU A 63 -12.10 -13.11 2.16
N GLN A 64 -10.79 -13.34 2.04
CA GLN A 64 -10.13 -14.60 2.39
C GLN A 64 -10.78 -15.84 1.73
N ALA A 65 -11.43 -15.64 0.60
CA ALA A 65 -12.01 -16.70 -0.22
C ALA A 65 -11.03 -17.09 -1.33
N LYS A 66 -11.02 -18.37 -1.70
CA LYS A 66 -10.11 -18.88 -2.75
C LYS A 66 -10.32 -18.13 -4.08
N GLY A 67 -9.27 -17.46 -4.56
CA GLY A 67 -9.33 -16.65 -5.78
C GLY A 67 -9.95 -15.25 -5.60
N HIS A 68 -10.40 -14.90 -4.40
CA HIS A 68 -11.10 -13.65 -4.07
C HIS A 68 -10.53 -13.00 -2.80
N SER A 69 -9.22 -12.98 -2.65
CA SER A 69 -8.57 -12.40 -1.47
C SER A 69 -7.97 -11.02 -1.72
N GLY A 70 -7.97 -10.56 -2.97
CA GLY A 70 -7.46 -9.24 -3.36
C GLY A 70 -8.47 -8.11 -3.15
N GLY A 71 -7.99 -6.86 -3.07
CA GLY A 71 -8.83 -5.66 -2.92
C GLY A 71 -9.74 -5.41 -4.14
N GLY A 72 -9.44 -5.99 -5.30
CA GLY A 72 -10.26 -5.85 -6.50
C GLY A 72 -11.70 -6.32 -6.32
N ASP A 73 -11.92 -7.43 -5.59
CA ASP A 73 -13.27 -7.93 -5.29
C ASP A 73 -14.09 -6.95 -4.44
N ILE A 74 -13.43 -6.15 -3.62
CA ILE A 74 -14.07 -5.14 -2.77
C ILE A 74 -14.34 -3.85 -3.55
N SER A 75 -13.37 -3.37 -4.35
CA SER A 75 -13.56 -2.18 -5.18
C SER A 75 -14.45 -2.45 -6.41
N GLY A 76 -14.79 -3.71 -6.69
CA GLY A 76 -15.47 -4.13 -7.91
C GLY A 76 -14.60 -3.89 -9.15
N PHE A 77 -13.29 -4.10 -9.03
CA PHE A 77 -12.27 -3.90 -10.07
C PHE A 77 -12.27 -2.48 -10.67
N SER A 78 -12.57 -1.48 -9.82
CA SER A 78 -12.69 -0.08 -10.23
C SER A 78 -11.42 0.44 -10.89
N ALA A 79 -11.55 1.02 -12.08
CA ALA A 79 -10.45 1.69 -12.77
C ALA A 79 -9.93 2.92 -11.98
N GLN A 80 -10.84 3.64 -11.30
CA GLN A 80 -10.46 4.79 -10.47
C GLN A 80 -9.66 4.36 -9.24
N ASP A 81 -10.02 3.23 -8.60
CA ASP A 81 -9.26 2.67 -7.49
C ASP A 81 -7.85 2.24 -7.95
N ARG A 82 -7.74 1.53 -9.08
CA ARG A 82 -6.43 1.20 -9.66
C ARG A 82 -5.60 2.42 -10.04
N MET A 83 -6.26 3.47 -10.54
CA MET A 83 -5.59 4.75 -10.86
C MET A 83 -5.00 5.40 -9.60
N VAL A 84 -5.77 5.47 -8.51
CA VAL A 84 -5.29 6.02 -7.22
C VAL A 84 -4.15 5.17 -6.67
N MET A 85 -4.29 3.84 -6.69
CA MET A 85 -3.24 2.91 -6.27
C MET A 85 -1.95 3.12 -7.08
N GLY A 86 -2.04 3.24 -8.41
CA GLY A 86 -0.89 3.54 -9.27
C GLY A 86 -0.27 4.91 -8.98
N LEU A 87 -1.09 5.93 -8.74
CA LEU A 87 -0.63 7.27 -8.35
C LEU A 87 0.18 7.26 -7.05
N LEU A 88 -0.32 6.56 -6.02
CA LEU A 88 0.35 6.46 -4.72
C LEU A 88 1.65 5.67 -4.82
N ARG A 89 1.70 4.59 -5.60
CA ARG A 89 2.93 3.84 -5.89
C ARG A 89 3.95 4.67 -6.67
N ALA A 90 3.51 5.48 -7.63
CA ALA A 90 4.42 6.39 -8.35
C ALA A 90 5.01 7.46 -7.44
N ALA A 91 4.24 7.92 -6.44
CA ALA A 91 4.70 8.88 -5.44
C ALA A 91 5.63 8.26 -4.39
N ALA A 92 5.50 6.96 -4.09
CA ALA A 92 6.28 6.27 -3.07
C ALA A 92 7.69 5.93 -3.54
N ASP A 93 8.66 5.95 -2.63
CA ASP A 93 10.03 5.46 -2.85
C ASP A 93 10.13 3.96 -2.48
N VAL A 94 9.30 3.52 -1.53
CA VAL A 94 9.21 2.14 -1.05
C VAL A 94 7.76 1.72 -0.99
N VAL A 95 7.47 0.49 -1.41
CA VAL A 95 6.16 -0.16 -1.20
C VAL A 95 6.38 -1.39 -0.32
N ILE A 96 5.72 -1.41 0.85
CA ILE A 96 5.84 -2.50 1.83
C ILE A 96 4.57 -3.35 1.82
N VAL A 97 4.74 -4.66 1.72
CA VAL A 97 3.66 -5.65 1.79
C VAL A 97 4.01 -6.78 2.73
N GLY A 98 3.01 -7.40 3.35
CA GLY A 98 3.17 -8.63 4.11
C GLY A 98 3.10 -9.88 3.23
N SER A 99 3.66 -10.99 3.68
CA SER A 99 3.62 -12.26 2.93
C SER A 99 2.19 -12.76 2.65
N GLY A 100 1.23 -12.49 3.54
CA GLY A 100 -0.17 -12.85 3.27
C GLY A 100 -0.79 -12.10 2.08
N THR A 101 -0.41 -10.83 1.88
CA THR A 101 -0.82 -10.05 0.69
C THR A 101 -0.19 -10.63 -0.59
N LEU A 102 1.07 -11.05 -0.49
CA LEU A 102 1.77 -11.69 -1.59
C LEU A 102 1.11 -13.03 -1.99
N GLU A 103 0.64 -13.80 -1.03
CA GLU A 103 -0.09 -15.05 -1.26
C GLU A 103 -1.49 -14.81 -1.84
N ALA A 104 -2.15 -13.72 -1.42
CA ALA A 104 -3.48 -13.34 -1.90
C ALA A 104 -3.48 -12.92 -3.38
N ASP A 105 -2.41 -12.28 -3.85
CA ASP A 105 -2.25 -11.90 -5.27
C ASP A 105 -0.85 -12.28 -5.78
N PRO A 106 -0.62 -13.55 -6.10
CA PRO A 106 0.71 -14.08 -6.42
C PRO A 106 1.27 -13.60 -7.76
N ARG A 107 0.43 -13.02 -8.63
CA ARG A 107 0.89 -12.48 -9.93
C ARG A 107 1.21 -11.00 -9.89
N HIS A 108 0.98 -10.35 -8.76
CA HIS A 108 1.13 -8.92 -8.62
C HIS A 108 2.60 -8.49 -8.50
N VAL A 109 2.91 -7.36 -9.12
CA VAL A 109 4.14 -6.60 -8.92
C VAL A 109 3.73 -5.20 -8.48
N TRP A 110 4.25 -4.75 -7.35
CA TRP A 110 3.83 -3.49 -6.71
C TRP A 110 4.47 -2.28 -7.38
N THR A 111 4.14 -2.10 -8.66
CA THR A 111 4.52 -0.91 -9.45
C THR A 111 3.26 -0.19 -9.94
N PRO A 112 3.35 1.10 -10.22
CA PRO A 112 2.22 1.85 -10.76
C PRO A 112 1.82 1.35 -12.16
N GLN A 113 2.80 0.94 -12.97
CA GLN A 113 2.59 0.46 -14.33
C GLN A 113 1.88 -0.91 -14.37
N ALA A 114 2.14 -1.76 -13.39
CA ALA A 114 1.51 -3.09 -13.31
C ALA A 114 0.04 -3.01 -12.89
N ILE A 115 -0.31 -2.11 -11.97
CA ILE A 115 -1.68 -2.00 -11.47
C ILE A 115 -2.61 -1.25 -12.42
N CYS A 116 -2.10 -0.27 -13.15
CA CYS A 116 -2.88 0.53 -14.10
C CYS A 116 -2.04 0.81 -15.36
N PRO A 117 -1.90 -0.18 -16.26
CA PRO A 117 -1.08 -0.07 -17.47
C PRO A 117 -1.53 1.07 -18.39
N GLU A 118 -2.81 1.42 -18.38
CA GLU A 118 -3.43 2.47 -19.20
C GLU A 118 -2.90 3.89 -18.87
N LEU A 119 -2.27 4.04 -17.71
CA LEU A 119 -1.65 5.30 -17.24
C LEU A 119 -0.14 5.16 -17.03
N ALA A 120 0.47 4.10 -17.54
CA ALA A 120 1.89 3.80 -17.32
C ALA A 120 2.82 4.96 -17.70
N ASP A 121 2.57 5.65 -18.81
CA ASP A 121 3.37 6.79 -19.26
C ASP A 121 3.23 8.00 -18.33
N ASP A 122 2.02 8.24 -17.84
CA ASP A 122 1.78 9.33 -16.91
C ASP A 122 2.45 9.06 -15.55
N TYR A 123 2.46 7.81 -15.08
CA TYR A 123 3.21 7.45 -13.88
C TYR A 123 4.72 7.61 -14.08
N ARG A 124 5.29 7.20 -15.22
CA ARG A 124 6.71 7.42 -15.53
C ARG A 124 7.08 8.91 -15.56
N ARG A 125 6.20 9.75 -16.11
CA ARG A 125 6.38 11.21 -16.09
C ARG A 125 6.38 11.76 -14.65
N LEU A 126 5.48 11.27 -13.80
CA LEU A 126 5.44 11.64 -12.37
C LEU A 126 6.72 11.21 -11.66
N GLU A 127 7.14 9.95 -11.81
CA GLU A 127 8.37 9.42 -11.22
C GLU A 127 9.59 10.25 -11.64
N LYS A 128 9.69 10.62 -12.93
CA LYS A 128 10.73 11.51 -13.44
C LYS A 128 10.67 12.91 -12.82
N ALA A 129 9.49 13.48 -12.72
CA ALA A 129 9.29 14.82 -12.11
C ALA A 129 9.62 14.81 -10.60
N LEU A 130 9.48 13.66 -9.94
CA LEU A 130 9.90 13.43 -8.55
C LEU A 130 11.40 13.10 -8.42
N LEU A 131 12.16 13.12 -9.53
CA LEU A 131 13.59 12.80 -9.59
C LEU A 131 13.94 11.39 -9.11
N LYS A 132 13.00 10.45 -9.25
CA LYS A 132 13.27 9.05 -8.91
C LYS A 132 14.27 8.45 -9.90
N ARG A 133 15.33 7.86 -9.37
CA ARG A 133 16.41 7.24 -10.17
C ARG A 133 16.09 5.79 -10.52
N GLN A 134 15.26 5.14 -9.73
CA GLN A 134 14.89 3.73 -9.84
C GLN A 134 13.39 3.57 -9.53
N PRO A 135 12.75 2.48 -9.98
CA PRO A 135 11.44 2.09 -9.49
C PRO A 135 11.41 1.96 -7.97
N SER A 136 10.23 2.10 -7.37
CA SER A 136 10.05 1.95 -5.93
C SER A 136 10.56 0.59 -5.46
N LEU A 137 11.32 0.57 -4.36
CA LEU A 137 11.76 -0.67 -3.72
C LEU A 137 10.54 -1.44 -3.21
N ASN A 138 10.38 -2.69 -3.67
CA ASN A 138 9.34 -3.58 -3.16
C ASN A 138 9.87 -4.34 -1.94
N VAL A 139 9.30 -4.11 -0.77
CA VAL A 139 9.68 -4.74 0.49
C VAL A 139 8.61 -5.75 0.91
N VAL A 140 9.01 -7.00 1.04
CA VAL A 140 8.15 -8.08 1.55
C VAL A 140 8.53 -8.41 2.98
N VAL A 141 7.60 -8.23 3.92
CA VAL A 141 7.80 -8.54 5.34
C VAL A 141 7.20 -9.91 5.66
N SER A 142 8.03 -10.83 6.13
CA SER A 142 7.60 -12.18 6.52
C SER A 142 8.43 -12.70 7.69
N ALA A 143 7.89 -12.67 8.91
CA ALA A 143 8.60 -13.16 10.09
C ALA A 143 8.98 -14.65 9.96
N SER A 144 8.12 -15.46 9.35
CA SER A 144 8.34 -16.90 9.16
C SER A 144 9.24 -17.25 7.96
N GLY A 145 9.50 -16.31 7.05
CA GLY A 145 10.16 -16.58 5.78
C GLY A 145 9.36 -17.47 4.82
N GLY A 146 8.06 -17.63 5.08
CA GLY A 146 7.14 -18.37 4.21
C GLY A 146 6.80 -17.56 2.98
N VAL A 147 7.73 -17.43 2.04
CA VAL A 147 7.61 -16.64 0.81
C VAL A 147 7.93 -17.52 -0.37
N ASN A 148 7.07 -17.53 -1.39
CA ASN A 148 7.35 -18.20 -2.65
C ASN A 148 8.26 -17.33 -3.53
N LEU A 149 9.54 -17.68 -3.60
CA LEU A 149 10.56 -16.94 -4.36
C LEU A 149 10.40 -17.01 -5.89
N ARG A 150 9.46 -17.82 -6.40
CA ARG A 150 9.16 -17.93 -7.85
C ARG A 150 8.16 -16.87 -8.33
N LEU A 151 7.62 -16.05 -7.42
CA LEU A 151 6.63 -15.04 -7.78
C LEU A 151 7.26 -13.91 -8.61
N PRO A 152 6.47 -13.28 -9.51
CA PRO A 152 6.95 -12.23 -10.42
C PRO A 152 7.70 -11.08 -9.75
N VAL A 153 7.30 -10.69 -8.54
CA VAL A 153 7.96 -9.63 -7.77
C VAL A 153 9.44 -9.92 -7.49
N PHE A 154 9.82 -11.20 -7.39
CA PHE A 154 11.20 -11.62 -7.16
C PHE A 154 11.94 -11.99 -8.45
N ALA A 155 11.22 -12.28 -9.51
CA ALA A 155 11.79 -12.62 -10.82
C ALA A 155 12.10 -11.38 -11.68
N SER A 156 11.63 -10.20 -11.28
CA SER A 156 11.87 -8.96 -12.01
C SER A 156 13.29 -8.47 -11.81
N HIS A 157 14.04 -8.31 -12.91
CA HIS A 157 15.36 -7.66 -12.86
C HIS A 157 15.28 -6.13 -12.90
N THR A 158 14.09 -5.55 -13.10
CA THR A 158 13.88 -4.12 -13.23
C THR A 158 13.31 -3.47 -11.97
N VAL A 159 12.70 -4.25 -11.08
CA VAL A 159 12.10 -3.78 -9.84
C VAL A 159 12.92 -4.32 -8.67
N PRO A 160 13.57 -3.46 -7.87
CA PRO A 160 14.34 -3.93 -6.73
C PRO A 160 13.41 -4.56 -5.69
N ALA A 161 13.79 -5.72 -5.17
CA ALA A 161 13.04 -6.44 -4.16
C ALA A 161 13.89 -6.75 -2.92
N LEU A 162 13.29 -6.54 -1.75
CA LEU A 162 13.89 -6.77 -0.44
C LEU A 162 12.96 -7.62 0.43
N ILE A 163 13.46 -8.70 0.99
CA ILE A 163 12.73 -9.50 1.98
C ILE A 163 13.27 -9.16 3.36
N MET A 164 12.38 -8.70 4.24
CA MET A 164 12.66 -8.53 5.67
C MET A 164 12.08 -9.69 6.45
N THR A 165 12.95 -10.42 7.15
CA THR A 165 12.56 -11.66 7.84
C THR A 165 13.36 -11.86 9.13
N THR A 166 13.05 -12.91 9.87
CA THR A 166 13.81 -13.30 11.08
C THR A 166 14.93 -14.28 10.76
N THR A 167 15.81 -14.56 11.72
CA THR A 167 16.82 -15.63 11.61
C THR A 167 16.20 -16.99 11.26
N GLY A 168 15.03 -17.30 11.85
CA GLY A 168 14.27 -18.51 11.50
C GLY A 168 13.74 -18.48 10.08
N GLY A 169 13.27 -17.29 9.65
CA GLY A 169 12.78 -17.08 8.30
C GLY A 169 13.88 -17.22 7.23
N VAL A 170 15.09 -16.72 7.48
CA VAL A 170 16.24 -16.94 6.57
C VAL A 170 16.56 -18.42 6.41
N LYS A 171 16.59 -19.18 7.52
CA LYS A 171 16.82 -20.62 7.45
C LYS A 171 15.79 -21.34 6.58
N ARG A 172 14.55 -20.85 6.55
CA ARG A 172 13.49 -21.38 5.69
C ARG A 172 13.69 -20.96 4.23
N LEU A 173 14.00 -19.69 3.96
CA LEU A 173 14.27 -19.18 2.62
C LEU A 173 15.46 -19.87 1.97
N ASN A 174 16.53 -20.12 2.72
CA ASN A 174 17.76 -20.75 2.22
C ASN A 174 17.60 -22.24 1.85
N LYS A 175 16.45 -22.85 2.11
CA LYS A 175 16.08 -24.16 1.55
C LYS A 175 15.77 -24.10 0.06
N HIS A 176 15.61 -22.90 -0.48
CA HIS A 176 15.33 -22.62 -1.88
C HIS A 176 16.42 -21.73 -2.46
N ARG A 177 16.59 -21.75 -3.77
CA ARG A 177 17.47 -20.80 -4.45
C ARG A 177 16.85 -19.39 -4.36
N VAL A 178 17.50 -18.49 -3.68
CA VAL A 178 17.15 -17.07 -3.65
C VAL A 178 17.64 -16.43 -4.96
N PRO A 179 16.79 -15.70 -5.71
CA PRO A 179 17.24 -14.99 -6.90
C PRO A 179 18.27 -13.91 -6.54
N ASP A 180 19.29 -13.72 -7.38
CA ASP A 180 20.39 -12.76 -7.15
C ASP A 180 19.88 -11.30 -7.08
N SER A 181 18.72 -11.02 -7.68
CA SER A 181 18.03 -9.72 -7.63
C SER A 181 17.35 -9.41 -6.29
N VAL A 182 17.24 -10.40 -5.37
CA VAL A 182 16.52 -10.27 -4.11
C VAL A 182 17.51 -10.12 -2.96
N GLN A 183 17.39 -9.03 -2.24
CA GLN A 183 18.11 -8.81 -1.00
C GLN A 183 17.33 -9.37 0.18
N ILE A 184 18.03 -9.84 1.22
CA ILE A 184 17.40 -10.29 2.48
C ILE A 184 18.00 -9.51 3.63
N ARG A 185 17.14 -9.04 4.54
CA ARG A 185 17.53 -8.43 5.81
C ARG A 185 16.91 -9.19 6.97
N VAL A 186 17.73 -9.41 7.99
CA VAL A 186 17.33 -10.16 9.18
C VAL A 186 16.97 -9.19 10.29
N LEU A 187 15.73 -9.23 10.72
CA LEU A 187 15.21 -8.40 11.80
C LEU A 187 14.75 -9.26 12.97
N ARG A 188 14.74 -8.66 14.17
CA ARG A 188 14.22 -9.34 15.37
C ARG A 188 12.70 -9.23 15.40
N ALA A 189 12.01 -10.34 15.58
CA ALA A 189 10.57 -10.35 15.86
C ALA A 189 10.31 -10.16 17.36
N ARG A 190 9.17 -9.56 17.67
CA ARG A 190 8.59 -9.48 19.02
C ARG A 190 7.16 -10.04 18.94
N GLY A 191 6.84 -11.03 19.78
CA GLY A 191 5.52 -11.67 19.72
C GLY A 191 5.17 -12.31 18.36
N GLY A 192 6.19 -12.78 17.60
CA GLY A 192 5.99 -13.36 16.27
C GLY A 192 5.84 -12.35 15.11
N GLU A 193 5.85 -11.05 15.39
CA GLU A 193 5.75 -9.97 14.40
C GLU A 193 7.07 -9.18 14.34
N ILE A 194 7.41 -8.68 13.14
CA ILE A 194 8.52 -7.75 12.96
C ILE A 194 8.00 -6.34 13.27
N PRO A 195 8.57 -5.63 14.26
CA PRO A 195 8.16 -4.28 14.63
C PRO A 195 8.30 -3.29 13.46
N ALA A 196 7.35 -2.36 13.32
CA ALA A 196 7.40 -1.34 12.28
C ALA A 196 8.62 -0.43 12.41
N GLY A 197 9.01 -0.07 13.64
CA GLY A 197 10.22 0.71 13.91
C GLY A 197 11.49 0.02 13.42
N ALA A 198 11.60 -1.31 13.58
CA ALA A 198 12.74 -2.07 13.07
C ALA A 198 12.79 -2.11 11.54
N ILE A 199 11.62 -2.15 10.88
CA ILE A 199 11.52 -2.04 9.42
C ILE A 199 12.03 -0.67 8.96
N LEU A 200 11.55 0.42 9.58
CA LEU A 200 11.95 1.78 9.22
C LEU A 200 13.43 2.04 9.53
N GLU A 201 13.95 1.53 10.64
CA GLU A 201 15.37 1.64 10.99
C GLU A 201 16.24 0.98 9.92
N GLU A 202 15.89 -0.22 9.46
CA GLU A 202 16.62 -0.90 8.40
C GLU A 202 16.53 -0.15 7.07
N LEU A 203 15.34 0.35 6.71
CA LEU A 203 15.18 1.18 5.51
C LEU A 203 15.99 2.47 5.58
N SER A 204 16.22 3.04 6.76
CA SER A 204 17.04 4.24 6.90
C SER A 204 18.51 4.01 6.51
N ARG A 205 19.01 2.78 6.69
CA ARG A 205 20.38 2.38 6.29
C ARG A 205 20.47 2.19 4.77
N GLU A 206 19.42 1.72 4.13
CA GLU A 206 19.35 1.54 2.68
C GLU A 206 19.18 2.87 1.92
N ASN A 207 18.73 3.93 2.60
CA ASN A 207 18.45 5.27 2.05
C ASN A 207 17.63 5.25 0.73
N PRO A 208 16.51 4.53 0.67
CA PRO A 208 15.75 4.30 -0.57
C PRO A 208 14.89 5.51 -0.98
N GLY A 209 14.92 6.60 -0.25
CA GLY A 209 14.02 7.74 -0.35
C GLY A 209 13.21 7.94 0.93
N ARG A 210 12.20 8.82 0.91
CA ARG A 210 11.53 9.25 2.12
C ARG A 210 10.04 8.94 2.21
N ARG A 211 9.41 8.53 1.10
CA ARG A 211 7.98 8.20 1.06
C ARG A 211 7.79 6.70 1.07
N ILE A 212 7.17 6.20 2.13
CA ILE A 212 6.95 4.77 2.34
C ILE A 212 5.46 4.49 2.28
N LEU A 213 5.05 3.67 1.32
CA LEU A 213 3.69 3.19 1.15
C LEU A 213 3.53 1.79 1.74
N VAL A 214 2.58 1.61 2.64
CA VAL A 214 2.20 0.30 3.19
C VAL A 214 0.89 -0.14 2.52
N GLU A 215 0.95 -1.20 1.71
CA GLU A 215 -0.19 -1.68 0.92
C GLU A 215 -0.69 -3.07 1.30
N GLY A 216 -0.27 -3.63 2.38
CA GLY A 216 -0.82 -4.89 2.72
C GLY A 216 -0.13 -5.58 3.89
N GLY A 217 -0.78 -6.41 4.36
CA GLY A 217 -1.58 -7.12 5.21
C GLY A 217 -2.06 -6.35 6.45
N PRO A 218 -3.27 -6.60 6.88
CA PRO A 218 -3.86 -5.94 8.06
C PRO A 218 -3.09 -6.14 9.36
N ARG A 219 -2.35 -7.24 9.51
CA ARG A 219 -1.45 -7.44 10.66
C ARG A 219 -0.24 -6.52 10.60
N LEU A 220 0.39 -6.40 9.43
CA LEU A 220 1.51 -5.50 9.23
C LEU A 220 1.07 -4.04 9.45
N LEU A 221 -0.07 -3.64 8.90
CA LEU A 221 -0.64 -2.32 9.16
C LEU A 221 -0.87 -2.08 10.65
N GLY A 222 -1.34 -3.10 11.37
CA GLY A 222 -1.51 -3.07 12.83
C GLY A 222 -0.22 -2.75 13.59
N THR A 223 0.96 -3.22 13.12
CA THR A 223 2.24 -2.90 13.78
C THR A 223 2.61 -1.42 13.59
N PHE A 224 2.39 -0.85 12.41
CA PHE A 224 2.60 0.57 12.16
C PHE A 224 1.71 1.46 13.03
N TYR A 225 0.44 1.10 13.16
CA TYR A 225 -0.48 1.84 14.02
C TYR A 225 -0.13 1.70 15.51
N SER A 226 0.22 0.49 15.97
CA SER A 226 0.54 0.26 17.39
C SER A 226 1.81 0.99 17.85
N GLU A 227 2.74 1.28 16.94
CA GLU A 227 3.95 2.03 17.20
C GLU A 227 3.83 3.52 16.83
N ARG A 228 2.63 4.00 16.46
CA ARG A 228 2.37 5.40 16.08
C ARG A 228 3.27 5.89 14.93
N LEU A 229 3.57 4.99 13.99
CA LEU A 229 4.47 5.25 12.85
C LEU A 229 3.71 5.46 11.52
N MET A 230 2.38 5.50 11.54
CA MET A 230 1.56 5.83 10.39
C MET A 230 1.26 7.33 10.39
N ASP A 231 1.67 8.03 9.32
CA ASP A 231 1.37 9.46 9.15
C ASP A 231 0.02 9.66 8.47
N GLU A 232 -0.30 8.85 7.45
CA GLU A 232 -1.53 9.02 6.68
C GLU A 232 -2.12 7.68 6.22
N GLN A 233 -3.44 7.65 6.12
CA GLN A 233 -4.21 6.55 5.57
C GLN A 233 -5.00 7.03 4.36
N PHE A 234 -4.74 6.43 3.19
CA PHE A 234 -5.64 6.49 2.05
C PHE A 234 -6.57 5.28 2.12
N LEU A 235 -7.87 5.53 2.07
CA LEU A 235 -8.89 4.49 2.16
C LEU A 235 -9.92 4.68 1.06
N THR A 236 -10.00 3.72 0.15
CA THR A 236 -11.13 3.60 -0.76
C THR A 236 -12.27 2.89 -0.04
N LEU A 237 -13.40 3.56 0.13
CA LEU A 237 -14.60 2.98 0.71
C LEU A 237 -15.56 2.57 -0.39
N ALA A 238 -15.78 1.27 -0.52
CA ALA A 238 -16.74 0.69 -1.46
C ALA A 238 -18.11 0.54 -0.80
N PRO A 239 -19.22 0.93 -1.48
CA PRO A 239 -20.58 0.76 -0.95
C PRO A 239 -21.03 -0.71 -1.07
N GLN A 240 -20.19 -1.61 -0.62
CA GLN A 240 -20.41 -3.05 -0.58
C GLN A 240 -20.59 -3.48 0.88
N ILE A 241 -21.53 -4.35 1.14
CA ILE A 241 -21.64 -5.12 2.37
C ILE A 241 -21.08 -6.51 2.07
N ALA A 242 -19.93 -6.81 2.66
CA ALA A 242 -19.29 -8.12 2.50
C ALA A 242 -19.90 -9.16 3.46
N GLY A 243 -20.31 -8.73 4.65
CA GLY A 243 -20.80 -9.59 5.72
C GLY A 243 -19.69 -10.42 6.39
N ARG A 244 -19.96 -10.97 7.56
CA ARG A 244 -19.13 -11.95 8.27
C ARG A 244 -20.02 -12.96 8.95
N ASP A 245 -19.64 -14.24 8.90
CA ASP A 245 -20.27 -15.31 9.68
C ASP A 245 -19.32 -15.82 10.75
N ILE A 246 -19.80 -16.58 11.73
CA ILE A 246 -19.02 -17.03 12.88
C ILE A 246 -18.07 -18.13 12.46
N PRO A 247 -17.40 -18.53 11.82
CA PRO A 247 -15.99 -18.84 11.66
C PRO A 247 -15.30 -18.06 10.55
N ASP A 248 -15.91 -17.00 10.05
CA ASP A 248 -15.40 -16.28 8.89
C ASP A 248 -14.05 -15.61 9.20
N GLN A 249 -13.09 -15.83 8.30
CA GLN A 249 -11.74 -15.27 8.41
C GLN A 249 -11.55 -13.99 7.60
N ARG A 250 -12.64 -13.32 7.20
CA ARG A 250 -12.54 -12.04 6.50
C ARG A 250 -11.81 -11.01 7.32
N LEU A 251 -10.83 -10.36 6.70
CA LEU A 251 -9.95 -9.46 7.42
C LEU A 251 -10.52 -8.05 7.49
N GLY A 252 -10.46 -7.44 8.65
CA GLY A 252 -10.63 -6.01 8.84
C GLY A 252 -9.36 -5.23 8.50
N LEU A 253 -9.46 -3.90 8.48
CA LEU A 253 -8.35 -3.01 8.15
C LEU A 253 -7.13 -3.22 9.05
N VAL A 254 -7.35 -3.45 10.34
CA VAL A 254 -6.31 -3.74 11.32
C VAL A 254 -6.62 -5.05 12.02
N MET A 255 -5.65 -5.96 12.04
CA MET A 255 -5.75 -7.27 12.69
C MET A 255 -4.63 -7.46 13.71
N GLY A 256 -4.95 -8.19 14.81
CA GLY A 256 -3.98 -8.53 15.84
C GLY A 256 -3.64 -7.40 16.83
N LYS A 257 -4.34 -6.27 16.73
CA LYS A 257 -4.20 -5.13 17.65
C LYS A 257 -5.57 -4.62 18.07
N THR A 258 -5.68 -4.19 19.31
CA THR A 258 -6.89 -3.58 19.88
C THR A 258 -6.53 -2.23 20.47
N PHE A 259 -7.20 -1.18 20.02
CA PHE A 259 -6.94 0.20 20.47
C PHE A 259 -8.07 0.71 21.37
N ALA A 260 -9.29 0.76 20.84
CA ALA A 260 -10.45 1.18 21.61
C ALA A 260 -10.88 0.11 22.61
N PRO A 261 -11.49 0.47 23.75
CA PRO A 261 -11.77 1.84 24.20
C PRO A 261 -10.59 2.53 24.92
N ARG A 262 -9.50 1.80 25.21
CA ARG A 262 -8.42 2.32 26.10
C ARG A 262 -7.60 3.43 25.45
N ASP A 263 -7.21 3.25 24.19
CA ASP A 263 -6.28 4.13 23.48
C ASP A 263 -6.66 4.20 21.99
N PRO A 264 -7.88 4.71 21.66
CA PRO A 264 -8.32 4.80 20.28
C PRO A 264 -7.40 5.70 19.45
N LEU A 265 -7.16 5.30 18.20
CA LEU A 265 -6.40 6.10 17.25
C LEU A 265 -7.35 7.03 16.50
N TRP A 266 -7.22 8.32 16.73
CA TRP A 266 -7.98 9.33 16.00
C TRP A 266 -7.16 9.91 14.86
N GLY A 267 -7.70 9.86 13.65
CA GLY A 267 -7.18 10.55 12.49
C GLY A 267 -8.01 11.79 12.16
N THR A 268 -7.39 12.76 11.52
CA THR A 268 -8.07 13.93 10.96
C THR A 268 -8.32 13.69 9.49
N LEU A 269 -9.57 13.81 9.03
CA LEU A 269 -9.90 13.77 7.61
C LEU A 269 -9.29 15.00 6.92
N ILE A 270 -8.42 14.78 5.94
CA ILE A 270 -7.71 15.84 5.21
C ILE A 270 -8.03 15.88 3.71
N ASP A 271 -8.64 14.83 3.17
CA ASP A 271 -9.12 14.79 1.78
C ASP A 271 -10.28 13.79 1.66
N ALA A 272 -11.29 14.15 0.90
CA ALA A 272 -12.39 13.28 0.52
C ALA A 272 -12.77 13.51 -0.94
N ARG A 273 -12.81 12.43 -1.72
CA ARG A 273 -13.17 12.47 -3.13
C ARG A 273 -14.23 11.44 -3.46
N ARG A 274 -15.04 11.71 -4.46
CA ARG A 274 -16.03 10.78 -4.99
C ARG A 274 -15.61 10.29 -6.37
N GLY A 275 -15.60 8.99 -6.55
CA GLY A 275 -15.60 8.32 -7.85
C GLY A 275 -17.03 7.99 -8.29
N SER A 276 -17.20 7.07 -9.25
CA SER A 276 -18.54 6.68 -9.72
C SER A 276 -19.43 6.18 -8.58
N ARG A 277 -18.95 5.24 -7.78
CA ARG A 277 -19.65 4.69 -6.60
C ARG A 277 -18.76 4.57 -5.37
N LEU A 278 -17.51 5.00 -5.44
CA LEU A 278 -16.53 4.86 -4.38
C LEU A 278 -16.29 6.22 -3.71
N LEU A 279 -15.97 6.19 -2.43
CA LEU A 279 -15.38 7.32 -1.72
C LEU A 279 -13.90 7.04 -1.50
N PHE A 280 -13.08 8.04 -1.77
CA PHE A 280 -11.64 8.03 -1.54
C PHE A 280 -11.35 8.99 -0.40
N LEU A 281 -10.98 8.45 0.74
CA LEU A 281 -10.73 9.20 1.95
C LEU A 281 -9.24 9.23 2.24
N ARG A 282 -8.76 10.34 2.80
CA ARG A 282 -7.39 10.47 3.31
C ARG A 282 -7.45 11.07 4.70
N CYS A 283 -6.90 10.33 5.66
CA CYS A 283 -6.82 10.75 7.06
C CYS A 283 -5.36 10.92 7.47
N SER A 284 -5.05 11.97 8.21
CA SER A 284 -3.77 12.18 8.86
C SER A 284 -3.81 11.64 10.29
N PHE A 285 -2.77 10.89 10.68
CA PHE A 285 -2.50 10.41 12.03
C PHE A 285 -1.22 11.03 12.59
N ALA A 286 -0.54 11.86 11.81
CA ALA A 286 0.56 12.65 12.32
C ALA A 286 0.06 13.49 13.50
N ALA A 287 0.78 13.45 14.61
CA ALA A 287 0.50 14.38 15.71
C ALA A 287 0.49 15.78 15.12
N THR A 288 -0.64 16.48 15.23
CA THR A 288 -0.69 17.91 14.93
C THR A 288 0.33 18.55 15.85
N GLY A 289 1.52 18.84 15.30
CA GLY A 289 2.56 19.50 16.03
C GLY A 289 1.96 20.76 16.64
N ALA A 290 2.10 20.90 17.94
CA ALA A 290 1.93 22.19 18.55
C ALA A 290 2.79 23.17 17.74
N SER A 291 2.12 24.06 17.05
CA SER A 291 2.68 25.22 16.37
C SER A 291 3.45 26.10 17.35
#